data_2011c9aeb944621a5be97d357e4fefcb
#
_entry.id   2011c9aeb944621a5be97d357e4fefcb
#
_cell.length_a   1.000
_cell.length_b   1.000
_cell.length_c   1.000
_cell.angle_alpha   90.00
_cell.angle_beta   90.00
_cell.angle_gamma   90.00
#
_symmetry.space_group_name_H-M   'P 1'
#
loop_
_entity.id
_entity.type
_entity.pdbx_description
1 polymer ?
#
loop_
_entity_poly.entity_id
_entity_poly.type
_entity_poly.pdbx_seq_one_letter_code
_entity_poly.pdbx_strand_id
1 'polypeptide(L)'
;MEKDMDDRLDRQLAFSLEIDKQKNVFRQTHLSGQGRNENDAEHAWHMAIMAYILREYANEPVDAARVMLMCLIHDLVEIDAGDTYAYDAAGLTTQKDREAAAWDRIYSLLPDDQKTELMAVFDEFEANETPEAKFAHAMDNLQPLLLNDSNDGGDWKEHGVTAAQVYGRQSRTREGSERLFEITDMILRRHVARGNLRQA
;
A
#
# COMPACT_ATOMS: atom_id res chain seq x y z
N MET A 1 -19.53 35.00 -1.76
CA MET A 1 -18.09 34.75 -2.00
C MET A 1 -17.34 34.35 -0.72
N GLU A 2 -17.44 35.12 0.36
CA GLU A 2 -16.73 34.80 1.63
C GLU A 2 -17.25 33.51 2.29
N LYS A 3 -18.57 33.27 2.27
CA LYS A 3 -19.20 32.05 2.83
C LYS A 3 -18.87 30.76 2.06
N ASP A 4 -18.68 30.85 0.74
CA ASP A 4 -18.32 29.68 -0.09
C ASP A 4 -16.84 29.31 0.04
N MET A 5 -15.97 30.27 0.35
CA MET A 5 -14.55 30.01 0.64
C MET A 5 -14.36 29.32 2.00
N ASP A 6 -15.14 29.75 3.00
CA ASP A 6 -15.14 29.12 4.35
C ASP A 6 -15.63 27.66 4.25
N ASP A 7 -16.71 27.40 3.49
CA ASP A 7 -17.24 26.04 3.29
C ASP A 7 -16.19 25.12 2.62
N ARG A 8 -15.49 25.59 1.60
CA ARG A 8 -14.44 24.83 0.94
C ARG A 8 -13.27 24.50 1.88
N LEU A 9 -12.80 25.48 2.62
CA LEU A 9 -11.72 25.28 3.59
C LEU A 9 -12.17 24.35 4.71
N ASP A 10 -13.37 24.48 5.21
CA ASP A 10 -13.93 23.62 6.26
C ASP A 10 -13.98 22.16 5.81
N ARG A 11 -14.40 21.87 4.55
CA ARG A 11 -14.36 20.53 3.96
C ARG A 11 -12.95 19.97 3.86
N GLN A 12 -11.98 20.77 3.42
CA GLN A 12 -10.58 20.36 3.32
C GLN A 12 -9.97 20.05 4.71
N LEU A 13 -10.30 20.87 5.72
CA LEU A 13 -9.86 20.63 7.09
C LEU A 13 -10.51 19.38 7.69
N ALA A 14 -11.81 19.16 7.42
CA ALA A 14 -12.50 17.95 7.84
C ALA A 14 -11.85 16.68 7.24
N PHE A 15 -11.54 16.71 5.95
CA PHE A 15 -10.80 15.61 5.31
C PHE A 15 -9.41 15.43 5.92
N SER A 16 -8.69 16.53 6.20
CA SER A 16 -7.35 16.47 6.82
C SER A 16 -7.38 15.82 8.20
N LEU A 17 -8.46 16.04 8.99
CA LEU A 17 -8.66 15.37 10.27
C LEU A 17 -9.12 13.91 10.10
N GLU A 18 -9.89 13.62 9.06
CA GLU A 18 -10.32 12.25 8.77
C GLU A 18 -9.17 11.33 8.45
N ILE A 19 -8.25 11.76 7.58
CA ILE A 19 -7.09 10.94 7.21
C ILE A 19 -6.11 10.71 8.36
N ASP A 20 -6.16 11.51 9.44
CA ASP A 20 -5.37 11.27 10.68
C ASP A 20 -5.71 9.92 11.32
N LYS A 21 -6.94 9.42 11.11
CA LYS A 21 -7.40 8.13 11.65
C LYS A 21 -6.64 6.93 11.07
N GLN A 22 -6.04 7.05 9.88
CA GLN A 22 -5.21 6.01 9.28
C GLN A 22 -4.08 5.55 10.21
N LYS A 23 -3.60 6.43 11.10
CA LYS A 23 -2.61 6.09 12.12
C LYS A 23 -3.08 5.06 13.16
N ASN A 24 -4.38 4.79 13.23
CA ASN A 24 -4.98 3.80 14.14
C ASN A 24 -5.32 2.47 13.42
N VAL A 25 -5.09 2.37 12.12
CA VAL A 25 -5.23 1.12 11.37
C VAL A 25 -3.89 0.40 11.39
N PHE A 26 -3.84 -0.79 11.98
CA PHE A 26 -2.60 -1.55 12.17
C PHE A 26 -2.55 -2.74 11.23
N ARG A 27 -1.41 -2.88 10.58
CA ARG A 27 -1.06 -3.97 9.66
C ARG A 27 -0.55 -5.18 10.45
N GLN A 28 -0.48 -6.34 9.79
CA GLN A 28 0.15 -7.53 10.40
C GLN A 28 1.68 -7.48 10.32
N THR A 29 2.24 -6.57 9.54
CA THR A 29 3.69 -6.42 9.37
C THR A 29 4.29 -5.62 10.53
N HIS A 30 5.38 -6.12 11.12
CA HIS A 30 6.12 -5.43 12.17
C HIS A 30 7.15 -4.45 11.59
N LEU A 31 7.38 -3.35 12.29
CA LEU A 31 8.47 -2.44 12.01
C LEU A 31 9.83 -3.15 12.07
N SER A 32 10.84 -2.63 11.37
CA SER A 32 12.20 -3.17 11.39
C SER A 32 12.75 -3.27 12.82
N GLY A 33 13.60 -4.28 13.07
CA GLY A 33 14.17 -4.51 14.39
C GLY A 33 13.18 -5.11 15.41
N GLN A 34 12.17 -5.84 14.95
CA GLN A 34 11.14 -6.49 15.78
C GLN A 34 10.36 -5.48 16.64
N GLY A 35 10.02 -4.33 16.04
CA GLY A 35 9.20 -3.31 16.66
C GLY A 35 7.74 -3.74 16.81
N ARG A 36 6.86 -2.77 17.10
CA ARG A 36 5.40 -2.99 17.05
C ARG A 36 4.92 -3.20 15.61
N ASN A 37 3.66 -3.58 15.46
CA ASN A 37 3.00 -3.55 14.16
C ASN A 37 3.06 -2.14 13.55
N GLU A 38 3.32 -2.09 12.24
CA GLU A 38 3.23 -0.88 11.44
C GLU A 38 1.77 -0.43 11.33
N ASN A 39 1.51 0.88 11.22
CA ASN A 39 0.20 1.38 10.81
C ASN A 39 0.22 1.83 9.34
N ASP A 40 -0.96 1.99 8.73
CA ASP A 40 -1.10 2.31 7.31
C ASP A 40 -0.49 3.66 6.93
N ALA A 41 -0.52 4.66 7.84
CA ALA A 41 0.11 5.95 7.56
C ALA A 41 1.65 5.83 7.49
N GLU A 42 2.26 4.97 8.32
CA GLU A 42 3.70 4.68 8.28
C GLU A 42 4.06 3.90 7.02
N HIS A 43 3.24 2.93 6.63
CA HIS A 43 3.36 2.17 5.38
C HIS A 43 3.32 3.12 4.17
N ALA A 44 2.28 3.91 4.04
CA ALA A 44 2.09 4.86 2.95
C ALA A 44 3.25 5.86 2.83
N TRP A 45 3.69 6.44 3.96
CA TRP A 45 4.85 7.33 4.00
C TRP A 45 6.13 6.63 3.54
N HIS A 46 6.38 5.40 4.03
CA HIS A 46 7.58 4.63 3.68
C HIS A 46 7.59 4.30 2.20
N MET A 47 6.45 3.81 1.67
CA MET A 47 6.28 3.55 0.23
C MET A 47 6.55 4.79 -0.63
N ALA A 48 6.00 5.95 -0.24
CA ALA A 48 6.18 7.19 -1.02
C ALA A 48 7.65 7.61 -1.11
N ILE A 49 8.41 7.48 -0.01
CA ILE A 49 9.85 7.74 -0.02
C ILE A 49 10.59 6.69 -0.86
N MET A 50 10.26 5.41 -0.73
CA MET A 50 10.83 4.34 -1.56
C MET A 50 10.56 4.59 -3.04
N ALA A 51 9.35 4.98 -3.42
CA ALA A 51 8.99 5.32 -4.79
C ALA A 51 9.90 6.42 -5.37
N TYR A 52 10.15 7.46 -4.59
CA TYR A 52 11.03 8.55 -5.03
C TYR A 52 12.49 8.10 -5.24
N ILE A 53 13.06 7.35 -4.29
CA ILE A 53 14.48 6.95 -4.36
C ILE A 53 14.72 5.80 -5.34
N LEU A 54 13.71 4.92 -5.56
CA LEU A 54 13.84 3.73 -6.40
C LEU A 54 13.29 3.91 -7.83
N ARG A 55 12.77 5.10 -8.20
CA ARG A 55 12.16 5.36 -9.50
C ARG A 55 13.06 5.04 -10.70
N GLU A 56 14.37 5.08 -10.51
CA GLU A 56 15.34 4.71 -11.56
C GLU A 56 15.30 3.23 -11.94
N TYR A 57 14.68 2.40 -11.11
CA TYR A 57 14.50 0.96 -11.34
C TYR A 57 13.12 0.60 -11.88
N ALA A 58 12.23 1.57 -12.14
CA ALA A 58 10.97 1.32 -12.80
C ALA A 58 11.21 0.79 -14.23
N ASN A 59 10.34 -0.12 -14.69
CA ASN A 59 10.46 -0.70 -16.04
C ASN A 59 10.30 0.35 -17.15
N GLU A 60 9.53 1.39 -16.87
CA GLU A 60 9.27 2.53 -17.77
C GLU A 60 9.45 3.83 -16.97
N PRO A 61 9.72 4.97 -17.64
CA PRO A 61 9.76 6.27 -16.97
C PRO A 61 8.43 6.59 -16.29
N VAL A 62 8.47 7.03 -15.04
CA VAL A 62 7.28 7.33 -14.22
C VAL A 62 7.31 8.77 -13.71
N ASP A 63 6.13 9.38 -13.56
CA ASP A 63 5.96 10.60 -12.78
C ASP A 63 6.02 10.25 -11.28
N ALA A 64 7.17 10.58 -10.67
CA ALA A 64 7.42 10.27 -9.27
C ALA A 64 6.41 10.95 -8.32
N ALA A 65 5.92 12.15 -8.64
CA ALA A 65 4.92 12.83 -7.81
C ALA A 65 3.58 12.09 -7.85
N ARG A 66 3.19 11.59 -9.01
CA ARG A 66 1.97 10.80 -9.17
C ARG A 66 2.07 9.46 -8.44
N VAL A 67 3.19 8.75 -8.59
CA VAL A 67 3.45 7.48 -7.84
C VAL A 67 3.41 7.71 -6.34
N MET A 68 4.07 8.77 -5.85
CA MET A 68 4.05 9.11 -4.42
C MET A 68 2.64 9.41 -3.92
N LEU A 69 1.81 10.11 -4.71
CA LEU A 69 0.43 10.37 -4.35
C LEU A 69 -0.39 9.07 -4.29
N MET A 70 -0.24 8.16 -5.26
CA MET A 70 -0.84 6.83 -5.22
C MET A 70 -0.47 6.09 -3.94
N CYS A 71 0.82 6.03 -3.61
CA CYS A 71 1.30 5.39 -2.38
C CYS A 71 0.69 6.00 -1.10
N LEU A 72 0.45 7.33 -1.08
CA LEU A 72 -0.08 8.00 0.09
C LEU A 72 -1.59 7.83 0.28
N ILE A 73 -2.34 7.55 -0.78
CA ILE A 73 -3.82 7.55 -0.72
C ILE A 73 -4.46 6.17 -0.88
N HIS A 74 -3.72 5.14 -1.34
CA HIS A 74 -4.31 3.84 -1.71
C HIS A 74 -5.01 3.14 -0.53
N ASP A 75 -4.46 3.23 0.68
CA ASP A 75 -5.01 2.61 1.90
C ASP A 75 -5.88 3.57 2.74
N LEU A 76 -6.23 4.79 2.26
CA LEU A 76 -7.14 5.69 3.01
C LEU A 76 -8.52 5.06 3.25
N VAL A 77 -8.95 4.18 2.36
CA VAL A 77 -10.21 3.43 2.49
C VAL A 77 -10.21 2.49 3.69
N GLU A 78 -9.04 2.07 4.16
CA GLU A 78 -8.89 1.17 5.29
C GLU A 78 -9.25 1.82 6.64
N ILE A 79 -9.38 3.15 6.69
CA ILE A 79 -9.91 3.87 7.87
C ILE A 79 -11.25 3.28 8.31
N ASP A 80 -12.12 2.92 7.36
CA ASP A 80 -13.41 2.29 7.63
C ASP A 80 -13.42 0.78 7.35
N ALA A 81 -12.71 0.36 6.30
CA ALA A 81 -12.67 -1.04 5.87
C ALA A 81 -11.80 -1.91 6.80
N GLY A 82 -10.80 -1.32 7.45
CA GLY A 82 -9.74 -2.02 8.17
C GLY A 82 -8.74 -2.70 7.24
N ASP A 83 -7.48 -2.83 7.67
CA ASP A 83 -6.44 -3.57 6.95
C ASP A 83 -6.88 -5.03 6.76
N THR A 84 -6.77 -5.51 5.55
CA THR A 84 -7.00 -6.91 5.22
C THR A 84 -5.69 -7.60 4.95
N TYR A 85 -5.29 -8.50 5.84
CA TYR A 85 -4.03 -9.22 5.68
C TYR A 85 -3.96 -9.94 4.33
N ALA A 86 -2.91 -9.68 3.58
CA ALA A 86 -2.76 -10.14 2.20
C ALA A 86 -2.85 -11.67 2.00
N TYR A 87 -2.74 -12.44 3.06
CA TYR A 87 -2.82 -13.91 3.05
C TYR A 87 -4.09 -14.44 3.76
N ASP A 88 -5.01 -13.56 4.18
CA ASP A 88 -6.32 -13.93 4.73
C ASP A 88 -7.35 -14.11 3.61
N ALA A 89 -7.48 -15.34 3.13
CA ALA A 89 -8.42 -15.69 2.06
C ALA A 89 -9.89 -15.37 2.39
N ALA A 90 -10.28 -15.38 3.67
CA ALA A 90 -11.65 -15.07 4.09
C ALA A 90 -11.89 -13.56 4.06
N GLY A 91 -10.97 -12.76 4.61
CA GLY A 91 -11.03 -11.30 4.61
C GLY A 91 -11.07 -10.71 3.21
N LEU A 92 -10.29 -11.26 2.28
CA LEU A 92 -10.23 -10.85 0.87
C LEU A 92 -11.59 -10.97 0.14
N THR A 93 -12.50 -11.87 0.57
CA THR A 93 -13.80 -12.04 -0.10
C THR A 93 -14.75 -10.86 0.07
N THR A 94 -14.60 -10.06 1.13
CA THR A 94 -15.45 -8.90 1.45
C THR A 94 -14.73 -7.57 1.33
N GLN A 95 -13.43 -7.60 1.09
CA GLN A 95 -12.56 -6.41 1.07
C GLN A 95 -13.09 -5.37 0.08
N LYS A 96 -13.34 -5.76 -1.16
CA LYS A 96 -13.77 -4.85 -2.22
C LYS A 96 -15.07 -4.10 -1.90
N ASP A 97 -16.05 -4.78 -1.28
CA ASP A 97 -17.32 -4.14 -0.92
C ASP A 97 -17.15 -3.16 0.26
N ARG A 98 -16.29 -3.51 1.22
CA ARG A 98 -15.96 -2.63 2.36
C ARG A 98 -15.20 -1.39 1.92
N GLU A 99 -14.21 -1.56 1.05
CA GLU A 99 -13.42 -0.46 0.50
C GLU A 99 -14.26 0.47 -0.37
N ALA A 100 -15.17 -0.05 -1.18
CA ALA A 100 -16.06 0.77 -2.01
C ALA A 100 -16.97 1.67 -1.15
N ALA A 101 -17.51 1.16 -0.03
CA ALA A 101 -18.33 1.94 0.89
C ALA A 101 -17.49 3.00 1.63
N ALA A 102 -16.30 2.64 2.11
CA ALA A 102 -15.36 3.53 2.77
C ALA A 102 -14.92 4.67 1.86
N TRP A 103 -14.66 4.34 0.61
CA TRP A 103 -14.23 5.25 -0.42
C TRP A 103 -15.23 6.40 -0.63
N ASP A 104 -16.52 6.10 -0.85
CA ASP A 104 -17.53 7.14 -1.07
C ASP A 104 -17.68 8.04 0.16
N ARG A 105 -17.64 7.49 1.35
CA ARG A 105 -17.74 8.26 2.59
C ARG A 105 -16.54 9.22 2.76
N ILE A 106 -15.33 8.71 2.68
CA ILE A 106 -14.10 9.47 2.99
C ILE A 106 -13.89 10.58 1.97
N TYR A 107 -13.93 10.26 0.69
CA TYR A 107 -13.69 11.25 -0.36
C TYR A 107 -14.83 12.25 -0.56
N SER A 108 -16.05 11.95 -0.07
CA SER A 108 -17.17 12.93 -0.07
C SER A 108 -16.98 14.07 0.93
N LEU A 109 -15.99 13.99 1.81
CA LEU A 109 -15.60 15.13 2.65
C LEU A 109 -14.91 16.23 1.85
N LEU A 110 -14.26 15.90 0.75
CA LEU A 110 -13.56 16.87 -0.09
C LEU A 110 -14.53 17.69 -0.98
N PRO A 111 -14.14 18.91 -1.38
CA PRO A 111 -14.76 19.60 -2.50
C PRO A 111 -14.81 18.73 -3.75
N ASP A 112 -15.85 18.86 -4.56
CA ASP A 112 -16.14 17.93 -5.66
C ASP A 112 -15.03 17.84 -6.71
N ASP A 113 -14.32 18.93 -6.98
CA ASP A 113 -13.18 18.98 -7.88
C ASP A 113 -12.00 18.14 -7.32
N GLN A 114 -11.67 18.30 -6.03
CA GLN A 114 -10.61 17.52 -5.38
C GLN A 114 -11.01 16.06 -5.17
N LYS A 115 -12.29 15.81 -4.82
CA LYS A 115 -12.83 14.45 -4.83
C LYS A 115 -12.55 13.78 -6.17
N THR A 116 -12.96 14.41 -7.28
CA THR A 116 -12.80 13.85 -8.62
C THR A 116 -11.33 13.61 -8.99
N GLU A 117 -10.43 14.52 -8.60
CA GLU A 117 -8.99 14.40 -8.86
C GLU A 117 -8.39 13.20 -8.12
N LEU A 118 -8.62 13.09 -6.81
CA LEU A 118 -8.08 11.98 -6.02
C LEU A 118 -8.73 10.64 -6.38
N MET A 119 -10.00 10.66 -6.77
CA MET A 119 -10.68 9.50 -7.34
C MET A 119 -9.94 8.94 -8.55
N ALA A 120 -9.62 9.80 -9.50
CA ALA A 120 -8.93 9.38 -10.71
C ALA A 120 -7.53 8.79 -10.42
N VAL A 121 -6.85 9.25 -9.37
CA VAL A 121 -5.58 8.68 -8.94
C VAL A 121 -5.75 7.30 -8.29
N PHE A 122 -6.79 7.16 -7.44
CA PHE A 122 -7.12 5.89 -6.80
C PHE A 122 -7.56 4.83 -7.83
N ASP A 123 -8.47 5.21 -8.75
CA ASP A 123 -8.94 4.32 -9.81
C ASP A 123 -7.79 3.87 -10.74
N GLU A 124 -6.83 4.75 -11.02
CA GLU A 124 -5.64 4.41 -11.79
C GLU A 124 -4.75 3.41 -11.04
N PHE A 125 -4.56 3.60 -9.73
CA PHE A 125 -3.85 2.64 -8.90
C PHE A 125 -4.53 1.27 -8.94
N GLU A 126 -5.84 1.21 -8.70
CA GLU A 126 -6.61 -0.04 -8.72
C GLU A 126 -6.59 -0.75 -10.09
N ALA A 127 -6.66 0.02 -11.18
CA ALA A 127 -6.59 -0.54 -12.53
C ALA A 127 -5.26 -1.22 -12.85
N ASN A 128 -4.16 -0.79 -12.24
CA ASN A 128 -2.80 -1.34 -12.42
C ASN A 128 -2.37 -1.42 -13.91
N GLU A 129 -2.77 -0.44 -14.73
CA GLU A 129 -2.50 -0.44 -16.17
C GLU A 129 -1.34 0.48 -16.56
N THR A 130 -1.23 1.64 -15.90
CA THR A 130 -0.18 2.64 -16.18
C THR A 130 1.17 2.26 -15.58
N PRO A 131 2.30 2.76 -16.11
CA PRO A 131 3.60 2.58 -15.49
C PRO A 131 3.66 3.06 -14.03
N GLU A 132 2.98 4.18 -13.74
CA GLU A 132 2.88 4.74 -12.38
C GLU A 132 2.17 3.79 -11.43
N ALA A 133 1.02 3.24 -11.82
CA ALA A 133 0.26 2.30 -11.00
C ALA A 133 1.05 1.01 -10.76
N LYS A 134 1.64 0.43 -11.80
CA LYS A 134 2.49 -0.77 -11.69
C LYS A 134 3.67 -0.55 -10.75
N PHE A 135 4.29 0.62 -10.83
CA PHE A 135 5.42 0.93 -9.95
C PHE A 135 4.98 1.21 -8.51
N ALA A 136 3.81 1.85 -8.31
CA ALA A 136 3.22 2.01 -6.98
C ALA A 136 2.89 0.65 -6.33
N HIS A 137 2.29 -0.29 -7.07
CA HIS A 137 2.09 -1.67 -6.60
C HIS A 137 3.40 -2.42 -6.34
N ALA A 138 4.46 -2.14 -7.09
CA ALA A 138 5.77 -2.70 -6.79
C ALA A 138 6.29 -2.21 -5.43
N MET A 139 6.04 -0.94 -5.06
CA MET A 139 6.39 -0.40 -3.75
C MET A 139 5.54 -1.01 -2.63
N ASP A 140 4.21 -1.14 -2.84
CA ASP A 140 3.29 -1.78 -1.89
C ASP A 140 3.68 -3.22 -1.55
N ASN A 141 4.18 -3.95 -2.53
CA ASN A 141 4.65 -5.31 -2.32
C ASN A 141 6.06 -5.38 -1.72
N LEU A 142 6.96 -4.48 -2.14
CA LEU A 142 8.36 -4.50 -1.73
C LEU A 142 8.56 -4.03 -0.29
N GLN A 143 7.80 -3.03 0.17
CA GLN A 143 7.96 -2.44 1.49
C GLN A 143 7.77 -3.48 2.61
N PRO A 144 6.65 -4.23 2.71
CA PRO A 144 6.48 -5.23 3.74
C PRO A 144 7.40 -6.43 3.57
N LEU A 145 7.85 -6.73 2.35
CA LEU A 145 8.87 -7.76 2.12
C LEU A 145 10.20 -7.38 2.76
N LEU A 146 10.63 -6.12 2.62
CA LEU A 146 11.86 -5.63 3.24
C LEU A 146 11.78 -5.63 4.77
N LEU A 147 10.62 -5.27 5.34
CA LEU A 147 10.41 -5.35 6.79
C LEU A 147 10.48 -6.81 7.29
N ASN A 148 9.82 -7.73 6.59
CA ASN A 148 9.90 -9.15 6.90
C ASN A 148 11.34 -9.68 6.79
N ASP A 149 12.08 -9.28 5.76
CA ASP A 149 13.50 -9.66 5.62
C ASP A 149 14.34 -9.13 6.78
N SER A 150 14.14 -7.87 7.18
CA SER A 150 14.86 -7.25 8.31
C SER A 150 14.57 -7.93 9.66
N ASN A 151 13.41 -8.56 9.80
CA ASN A 151 12.94 -9.28 10.98
C ASN A 151 13.15 -10.82 10.88
N ASP A 152 14.02 -11.28 9.99
CA ASP A 152 14.28 -12.70 9.73
C ASP A 152 13.02 -13.53 9.42
N GLY A 153 12.06 -12.94 8.71
CA GLY A 153 10.80 -13.58 8.30
C GLY A 153 9.87 -13.86 9.48
N GLY A 154 9.88 -13.00 10.50
CA GLY A 154 9.10 -13.18 11.73
C GLY A 154 7.61 -13.33 11.45
N ASP A 155 7.01 -12.39 10.70
CA ASP A 155 5.58 -12.40 10.39
C ASP A 155 5.19 -13.60 9.52
N TRP A 156 6.04 -13.99 8.56
CA TRP A 156 5.79 -15.18 7.75
C TRP A 156 5.77 -16.47 8.58
N LYS A 157 6.66 -16.57 9.59
CA LYS A 157 6.71 -17.72 10.53
C LYS A 157 5.47 -17.75 11.42
N GLU A 158 5.11 -16.60 11.98
CA GLU A 158 3.97 -16.45 12.87
C GLU A 158 2.65 -16.85 12.18
N HIS A 159 2.43 -16.35 10.96
CA HIS A 159 1.22 -16.64 10.19
C HIS A 159 1.32 -17.90 9.32
N GLY A 160 2.43 -18.61 9.35
CA GLY A 160 2.61 -19.86 8.61
C GLY A 160 2.56 -19.70 7.09
N VAL A 161 2.99 -18.53 6.58
CA VAL A 161 2.94 -18.17 5.16
C VAL A 161 3.86 -19.06 4.34
N THR A 162 3.38 -19.48 3.17
CA THR A 162 4.14 -20.31 2.22
C THR A 162 4.88 -19.45 1.19
N ALA A 163 5.97 -19.99 0.65
CA ALA A 163 6.69 -19.35 -0.45
C ALA A 163 5.79 -19.07 -1.65
N ALA A 164 4.90 -20.00 -2.00
CA ALA A 164 3.97 -19.85 -3.11
C ALA A 164 3.03 -18.63 -2.93
N GLN A 165 2.53 -18.40 -1.70
CA GLN A 165 1.70 -17.25 -1.40
C GLN A 165 2.47 -15.93 -1.58
N VAL A 166 3.71 -15.87 -1.07
CA VAL A 166 4.51 -14.65 -1.19
C VAL A 166 4.88 -14.40 -2.66
N TYR A 167 5.31 -15.43 -3.40
CA TYR A 167 5.59 -15.28 -4.84
C TYR A 167 4.35 -14.84 -5.64
N GLY A 168 3.16 -15.35 -5.28
CA GLY A 168 1.91 -14.93 -5.91
C GLY A 168 1.66 -13.43 -5.75
N ARG A 169 1.80 -12.89 -4.52
CA ARG A 169 1.68 -11.44 -4.28
C ARG A 169 2.77 -10.65 -5.01
N GLN A 170 4.00 -11.11 -4.97
CA GLN A 170 5.15 -10.43 -5.56
C GLN A 170 5.18 -10.46 -7.11
N SER A 171 4.26 -11.16 -7.77
CA SER A 171 4.17 -11.13 -9.23
C SER A 171 4.00 -9.71 -9.78
N ARG A 172 3.21 -8.86 -9.12
CA ARG A 172 3.01 -7.45 -9.49
C ARG A 172 4.29 -6.60 -9.34
N THR A 173 5.21 -6.96 -8.44
CA THR A 173 6.50 -6.27 -8.33
C THR A 173 7.26 -6.32 -9.65
N ARG A 174 7.22 -7.44 -10.36
CA ARG A 174 7.84 -7.59 -11.69
C ARG A 174 7.22 -6.67 -12.74
N GLU A 175 5.90 -6.47 -12.69
CA GLU A 175 5.21 -5.60 -13.64
C GLU A 175 5.68 -4.14 -13.53
N GLY A 176 5.97 -3.66 -12.32
CA GLY A 176 6.49 -2.32 -12.06
C GLY A 176 8.02 -2.22 -12.17
N SER A 177 8.75 -3.28 -11.78
CA SER A 177 10.21 -3.31 -11.80
C SER A 177 10.78 -4.72 -11.85
N GLU A 178 11.31 -5.10 -12.98
CA GLU A 178 12.08 -6.35 -13.13
C GLU A 178 13.28 -6.39 -12.17
N ARG A 179 13.97 -5.26 -12.03
CA ARG A 179 15.16 -5.16 -11.17
C ARG A 179 14.85 -5.38 -9.69
N LEU A 180 13.77 -4.78 -9.20
CA LEU A 180 13.34 -4.96 -7.80
C LEU A 180 12.78 -6.37 -7.56
N PHE A 181 12.17 -6.97 -8.59
CA PHE A 181 11.74 -8.36 -8.51
C PHE A 181 12.93 -9.35 -8.41
N GLU A 182 14.06 -9.09 -9.09
CA GLU A 182 15.27 -9.90 -8.91
C GLU A 182 15.76 -9.88 -7.45
N ILE A 183 15.72 -8.72 -6.79
CA ILE A 183 16.05 -8.58 -5.35
C ILE A 183 15.04 -9.34 -4.49
N THR A 184 13.75 -9.20 -4.81
CA THR A 184 12.66 -9.95 -4.16
C THR A 184 12.90 -11.46 -4.23
N ASP A 185 13.18 -12.00 -5.42
CA ASP A 185 13.45 -13.43 -5.63
C ASP A 185 14.67 -13.91 -4.81
N MET A 186 15.73 -13.12 -4.78
CA MET A 186 16.92 -13.43 -3.98
C MET A 186 16.61 -13.48 -2.47
N ILE A 187 15.81 -12.54 -1.96
CA ILE A 187 15.36 -12.52 -0.56
C ILE A 187 14.52 -13.76 -0.27
N LEU A 188 13.53 -14.06 -1.10
CA LEU A 188 12.62 -15.19 -0.90
C LEU A 188 13.35 -16.54 -0.92
N ARG A 189 14.25 -16.75 -1.87
CA ARG A 189 15.10 -17.97 -1.90
C ARG A 189 15.92 -18.14 -0.63
N ARG A 190 16.47 -17.06 -0.08
CA ARG A 190 17.20 -17.08 1.17
C ARG A 190 16.31 -17.51 2.34
N HIS A 191 15.08 -16.98 2.43
CA HIS A 191 14.14 -17.34 3.49
C HIS A 191 13.59 -18.77 3.35
N VAL A 192 13.38 -19.25 2.12
CA VAL A 192 13.06 -20.67 1.87
C VAL A 192 14.21 -21.58 2.33
N ALA A 193 15.46 -21.25 1.98
CA ALA A 193 16.62 -22.04 2.38
C ALA A 193 16.83 -22.07 3.91
N ARG A 194 16.42 -21.02 4.63
CA ARG A 194 16.47 -20.94 6.09
C ARG A 194 15.28 -21.59 6.79
N GLY A 195 14.26 -22.00 6.06
CA GLY A 195 13.02 -22.55 6.61
C GLY A 195 12.06 -21.51 7.22
N ASN A 196 12.25 -20.22 6.93
CA ASN A 196 11.39 -19.14 7.37
C ASN A 196 10.07 -19.07 6.56
N LEU A 197 10.10 -19.55 5.33
CA LEU A 197 8.94 -19.75 4.47
C LEU A 197 8.77 -21.25 4.21
N ARG A 198 7.54 -21.75 4.39
CA ARG A 198 7.21 -23.13 4.05
C ARG A 198 7.28 -23.33 2.54
N GLN A 199 7.87 -24.42 2.09
CA GLN A 199 7.60 -24.94 0.75
C GLN A 199 6.18 -25.51 0.82
N ALA A 200 5.31 -25.18 -0.13
CA ALA A 200 3.91 -25.61 -0.14
C ALA A 200 3.75 -27.12 0.10
#